data_bb0d2b4bc711e0a67514c2fb08ad3ac3
#
_entry.id   bb0d2b4bc711e0a67514c2fb08ad3ac3
#
_cell.length_a   1.000
_cell.length_b   1.000
_cell.length_c   1.000
_cell.angle_alpha   90.00
_cell.angle_beta   90.00
_cell.angle_gamma   90.00
#
_symmetry.space_group_name_H-M   'P 1'
#
loop_
_entity.id
_entity.type
_entity.pdbx_description
1 polymer ?
#
loop_
_entity_poly.entity_id
_entity_poly.type
_entity_poly.pdbx_seq_one_letter_code
_entity_poly.pdbx_strand_id
1 'polypeptide(L)' 'MRLNFEFSEQRVGDLKRLLDETRTDTMKDLVNNAFTILEWAVDETRAGNEIAAVNESEKVYRVLINPLLQRVAKPKVAA' A
#
# COMPACT_ATOMS: atom_id res chain seq x y z
N MET A 1 -17.77 13.28 8.37
CA MET A 1 -16.49 14.03 8.42
C MET A 1 -16.01 14.28 7.00
N ARG A 2 -15.59 15.50 6.71
CA ARG A 2 -15.08 15.85 5.39
C ARG A 2 -13.56 16.04 5.49
N LEU A 3 -12.82 15.29 4.68
CA LEU A 3 -11.36 15.38 4.64
C LEU A 3 -10.94 16.04 3.32
N ASN A 4 -10.07 17.03 3.42
CA ASN A 4 -9.49 17.69 2.25
C ASN A 4 -8.00 17.44 2.23
N PHE A 5 -7.51 16.98 1.07
CA PHE A 5 -6.09 16.75 0.86
C PHE A 5 -5.62 17.54 -0.36
N GLU A 6 -4.46 18.14 -0.26
CA GLU A 6 -3.82 18.76 -1.39
C GLU A 6 -2.72 17.86 -1.92
N PHE A 7 -2.79 17.58 -3.20
CA PHE A 7 -1.79 16.76 -3.88
C PHE A 7 -1.09 17.58 -4.96
N SER A 8 0.18 17.26 -5.20
CA SER A 8 0.91 17.82 -6.33
C SER A 8 0.22 17.42 -7.65
N GLU A 9 0.48 18.17 -8.71
CA GLU A 9 -0.04 17.82 -10.03
C GLU A 9 0.40 16.43 -10.47
N GLN A 10 1.64 16.06 -10.15
CA GLN A 10 2.15 14.74 -10.45
C GLN A 10 1.33 13.67 -9.73
N ARG A 11 1.04 13.88 -8.45
CA ARG A 11 0.26 12.91 -7.67
C ARG A 11 -1.19 12.81 -8.16
N VAL A 12 -1.77 13.94 -8.56
CA VAL A 12 -3.11 13.93 -9.17
C VAL A 12 -3.10 13.09 -10.46
N GLY A 13 -2.04 13.23 -11.26
CA GLY A 13 -1.87 12.41 -12.46
C GLY A 13 -1.79 10.92 -12.13
N ASP A 14 -1.05 10.57 -11.07
CA ASP A 14 -0.96 9.18 -10.60
C ASP A 14 -2.31 8.64 -10.18
N LEU A 15 -3.10 9.44 -9.45
CA LEU A 15 -4.43 9.02 -9.02
C LEU A 15 -5.36 8.77 -10.21
N LYS A 16 -5.32 9.66 -11.20
CA LYS A 16 -6.12 9.50 -12.42
C LYS A 16 -5.71 8.24 -13.18
N ARG A 17 -4.42 7.98 -13.27
CA ARG A 17 -3.92 6.77 -13.91
C ARG A 17 -4.40 5.52 -13.19
N LEU A 18 -4.33 5.51 -11.85
CA LEU A 18 -4.80 4.38 -11.07
C LEU A 18 -6.30 4.14 -11.23
N LEU A 19 -7.11 5.22 -11.27
CA LEU A 19 -8.53 5.09 -11.54
C LEU A 19 -8.77 4.38 -12.87
N ASP A 20 -8.05 4.80 -13.90
CA ASP A 20 -8.17 4.24 -15.24
C ASP A 20 -7.70 2.78 -15.29
N GLU A 21 -6.52 2.50 -14.76
CA GLU A 21 -5.93 1.15 -14.78
C GLU A 21 -6.78 0.14 -13.99
N THR A 22 -7.37 0.57 -12.89
CA THR A 22 -8.19 -0.30 -12.05
C THR A 22 -9.67 -0.30 -12.44
N ARG A 23 -10.04 0.49 -13.44
CA ARG A 23 -11.43 0.65 -13.88
C ARG A 23 -12.34 1.05 -12.72
N THR A 24 -11.85 1.95 -11.88
CA THR A 24 -12.59 2.47 -10.73
C THR A 24 -13.29 3.76 -11.15
N ASP A 25 -14.59 3.86 -10.86
CA ASP A 25 -15.41 4.99 -11.32
C ASP A 25 -15.21 6.24 -10.48
N THR A 26 -14.93 6.09 -9.19
CA THR A 26 -14.86 7.23 -8.28
C THR A 26 -13.58 7.24 -7.48
N MET A 27 -13.12 8.45 -7.14
CA MET A 27 -11.97 8.62 -6.25
C MET A 27 -12.25 8.03 -4.87
N LYS A 28 -13.49 8.14 -4.40
CA LYS A 28 -13.90 7.56 -3.12
C LYS A 28 -13.63 6.05 -3.08
N ASP A 29 -14.04 5.34 -4.12
CA ASP A 29 -13.83 3.89 -4.18
C ASP A 29 -12.35 3.55 -4.26
N LEU A 30 -11.57 4.31 -5.03
CA LEU A 30 -10.13 4.11 -5.10
C LEU A 30 -9.48 4.27 -3.73
N VAL A 31 -9.81 5.34 -3.01
CA VAL A 31 -9.25 5.61 -1.68
C VAL A 31 -9.68 4.54 -0.68
N ASN A 32 -10.95 4.11 -0.70
CA ASN A 32 -11.43 3.06 0.19
C ASN A 32 -10.67 1.74 -0.05
N ASN A 33 -10.42 1.39 -1.29
CA ASN A 33 -9.64 0.20 -1.61
C ASN A 33 -8.19 0.33 -1.18
N ALA A 34 -7.60 1.52 -1.35
CA ALA A 34 -6.24 1.78 -0.89
C ALA A 34 -6.15 1.61 0.64
N PHE A 35 -7.14 2.11 1.39
CA PHE A 35 -7.20 1.91 2.84
C PHE A 35 -7.26 0.43 3.21
N THR A 36 -8.07 -0.34 2.50
CA THR A 36 -8.21 -1.78 2.76
C THR A 36 -6.85 -2.49 2.59
N ILE A 37 -6.13 -2.16 1.53
CA ILE A 37 -4.82 -2.72 1.29
C ILE A 37 -3.83 -2.30 2.38
N LEU A 38 -3.85 -1.02 2.78
CA LEU A 38 -2.97 -0.52 3.81
C LEU A 38 -3.27 -1.16 5.17
N GLU A 39 -4.55 -1.30 5.53
CA GLU A 39 -4.95 -1.96 6.77
C GLU A 39 -4.44 -3.40 6.81
N TRP A 40 -4.62 -4.13 5.72
CA TRP A 40 -4.10 -5.48 5.60
C TRP A 40 -2.58 -5.52 5.79
N ALA A 41 -1.86 -4.61 5.11
CA ALA A 41 -0.41 -4.55 5.19
C ALA A 41 0.06 -4.24 6.62
N VAL A 42 -0.63 -3.35 7.32
CA VAL A 42 -0.32 -3.02 8.72
C VAL A 42 -0.53 -4.23 9.62
N ASP A 43 -1.65 -4.93 9.47
CA ASP A 43 -1.96 -6.09 10.28
C ASP A 43 -0.95 -7.22 10.07
N GLU A 44 -0.57 -7.47 8.82
CA GLU A 44 0.44 -8.48 8.50
C GLU A 44 1.81 -8.10 9.07
N THR A 45 2.17 -6.84 8.98
CA THR A 45 3.45 -6.37 9.51
C THR A 45 3.50 -6.50 11.03
N ARG A 46 2.39 -6.20 11.71
CA ARG A 46 2.30 -6.41 13.17
C ARG A 46 2.43 -7.88 13.55
N ALA A 47 1.96 -8.76 12.71
CA ALA A 47 2.07 -10.21 12.94
C ALA A 47 3.48 -10.73 12.69
N GLY A 48 4.40 -9.88 12.22
CA GLY A 48 5.77 -10.28 11.94
C GLY A 48 6.01 -10.70 10.49
N ASN A 49 5.03 -10.50 9.62
CA ASN A 49 5.12 -10.89 8.22
C ASN A 49 5.61 -9.71 7.37
N GLU A 50 6.28 -10.03 6.28
CA GLU A 50 6.71 -9.05 5.30
C GLU A 50 5.68 -8.96 4.18
N ILE A 51 5.54 -7.77 3.61
CA ILE A 51 4.71 -7.56 2.41
C ILE A 51 5.65 -7.66 1.22
N ALA A 52 5.34 -8.56 0.29
CA ALA A 52 6.25 -8.83 -0.81
C ALA A 52 5.50 -9.12 -2.11
N ALA A 53 6.14 -8.77 -3.20
CA ALA A 53 5.74 -9.22 -4.52
C ALA A 53 6.47 -10.52 -4.81
N VAL A 54 5.71 -11.56 -5.16
CA VAL A 54 6.25 -12.88 -5.41
C VAL A 54 5.93 -13.30 -6.84
N ASN A 55 6.94 -13.73 -7.57
CA ASN A 55 6.76 -14.37 -8.87
C ASN A 55 7.45 -15.73 -8.83
N GLU A 56 6.67 -16.78 -8.62
CA GLU A 56 7.22 -18.12 -8.44
C GLU A 56 7.88 -18.67 -9.71
N SER A 57 7.32 -18.33 -10.87
CA SER A 57 7.87 -18.81 -12.15
C SER A 57 9.24 -18.22 -12.44
N GLU A 58 9.48 -16.98 -12.06
CA GLU A 58 10.77 -16.31 -12.24
C GLU A 58 11.64 -16.36 -10.98
N LYS A 59 11.11 -16.93 -9.90
CA LYS A 59 11.78 -17.01 -8.60
C LYS A 59 12.20 -15.64 -8.08
N VAL A 60 11.32 -14.65 -8.28
CA VAL A 60 11.55 -13.29 -7.79
C VAL A 60 10.78 -13.08 -6.50
N TYR A 61 11.46 -12.48 -5.53
CA TYR A 61 10.87 -12.12 -4.23
C TYR A 61 11.33 -10.70 -3.90
N ARG A 62 10.39 -9.75 -3.89
CA ARG A 62 10.70 -8.34 -3.61
C ARG A 62 9.87 -7.85 -2.44
N VAL A 63 10.54 -7.47 -1.37
CA VAL A 63 9.88 -6.97 -0.16
C VAL A 63 9.55 -5.49 -0.33
N LEU A 64 8.33 -5.14 0.07
CA LEU A 64 7.92 -3.73 0.11
C LEU A 64 8.54 -3.07 1.34
N ILE A 65 9.28 -1.99 1.11
CA ILE A 65 9.82 -1.16 2.19
C ILE A 65 9.03 0.14 2.21
N ASN A 66 8.32 0.37 3.30
CA ASN A 66 7.45 1.55 3.45
C ASN A 66 7.60 2.11 4.86
N PRO A 67 7.80 3.43 5.00
CA PRO A 67 8.02 4.03 6.32
C PRO A 67 6.91 3.76 7.33
N LEU A 68 5.66 3.74 6.89
CA LEU A 68 4.53 3.49 7.80
C LEU A 68 4.56 2.05 8.32
N LEU A 69 4.88 1.10 7.45
CA LEU A 69 4.96 -0.30 7.84
C LEU A 69 6.16 -0.53 8.77
N GLN A 70 7.26 0.16 8.53
CA GLN A 70 8.44 0.06 9.41
C GLN A 70 8.13 0.52 10.82
N ARG A 71 7.24 1.50 10.99
CA ARG A 71 6.86 1.99 12.32
C ARG A 71 6.09 0.97 13.14
N VAL A 72 5.36 0.07 12.49
CA VAL A 72 4.57 -0.95 13.20
C VAL A 72 5.24 -2.30 13.22
N ALA A 73 6.33 -2.48 12.49
CA ALA A 73 7.06 -3.74 12.45
C ALA A 73 7.66 -4.05 13.83
N LYS A 74 7.55 -5.32 14.23
CA LYS A 74 8.19 -5.75 15.48
C LYS A 74 9.71 -5.74 15.28
N PRO A 75 10.49 -5.27 16.28
CA PRO A 75 11.93 -5.39 16.20
C PRO A 75 12.33 -6.84 15.99
N LYS A 76 13.26 -7.07 15.06
CA LYS A 76 13.84 -8.40 14.91
C LYS A 76 14.75 -8.62 16.11
N VAL A 77 14.39 -9.59 16.95
CA VAL A 77 15.26 -9.99 18.03
C VAL A 77 16.37 -10.82 17.43
N ALA A 78 17.60 -10.38 17.58
CA ALA A 78 18.74 -11.17 17.18
C ALA A 78 18.75 -12.44 18.01
N ALA A 79 18.60 -13.55 17.35
CA ALA A 79 18.65 -14.85 18.03
C ALA A 79 20.09 -15.21 18.36
#